data_a63c862f15ee645f09315e12af415cc6
#
_entry.id   a63c862f15ee645f09315e12af415cc6
#
_cell.length_a   1.000
_cell.length_b   1.000
_cell.length_c   1.000
_cell.angle_alpha   90.00
_cell.angle_beta   90.00
_cell.angle_gamma   90.00
#
_symmetry.space_group_name_H-M   'P 1'
#
loop_
_entity.id
_entity.type
_entity.pdbx_description
1 polymer ?
#
loop_
_entity_poly.entity_id
_entity_poly.type
_entity_poly.pdbx_seq_one_letter_code
_entity_poly.pdbx_strand_id
1 'polypeptide(L)'
;MMYLIIGRTACGKDYLASELTKQGLKGVISRTTRPRRPNEPDTHIFVTKEQAAHETNKVAYTNINDNDYYVIPEDLRDKQFYIIDPIGAKTLAENMPDTSFAIIYVATNDDFARQQHFLEREQSDDQAKYLERHLSEDEEFTDFEMKIKTCDTIEAMELPNNIVRVNLVVNDFQPETLATAASNFAYDYAFNLNLELLVREAIEHDLLKVNEHALIAVKRKSDLQTEFVPIYTVTATLFDNPKALRAFMRDMAHEHRITTMPVADE
;
A
#
# COMPACT_ATOMS: atom_id res chain seq x y z
N MET A 1 -6.01 -0.12 7.22
CA MET A 1 -4.81 0.16 6.40
C MET A 1 -5.15 0.03 4.93
N MET A 2 -4.61 0.90 4.05
CA MET A 2 -4.77 0.83 2.60
C MET A 2 -3.40 0.80 1.92
N TYR A 3 -3.22 0.00 0.87
CA TYR A 3 -2.00 0.00 0.07
C TYR A 3 -2.03 1.09 -1.00
N LEU A 4 -0.96 1.87 -1.10
CA LEU A 4 -0.72 2.85 -2.16
C LEU A 4 0.31 2.28 -3.12
N ILE A 5 -0.12 1.91 -4.34
CA ILE A 5 0.74 1.32 -5.36
C ILE A 5 1.33 2.45 -6.17
N ILE A 6 2.63 2.66 -6.03
CA ILE A 6 3.39 3.72 -6.69
C ILE A 6 4.44 3.10 -7.60
N GLY A 7 4.77 3.77 -8.65
CA GLY A 7 5.84 3.36 -9.58
C GLY A 7 5.68 4.04 -10.93
N ARG A 8 6.75 4.09 -11.69
CA ARG A 8 6.79 4.73 -13.01
C ARG A 8 5.83 4.06 -14.01
N THR A 9 5.53 4.74 -15.08
CA THR A 9 4.72 4.19 -16.20
C THR A 9 5.30 2.86 -16.69
N ALA A 10 4.40 1.92 -17.00
CA ALA A 10 4.72 0.58 -17.52
C ALA A 10 5.61 -0.31 -16.64
N CYS A 11 5.81 0.01 -15.35
CA CYS A 11 6.55 -0.84 -14.41
C CYS A 11 5.76 -2.05 -13.87
N GLY A 12 4.48 -2.21 -14.25
CA GLY A 12 3.65 -3.37 -13.85
C GLY A 12 2.62 -3.11 -12.76
N LYS A 13 2.35 -1.84 -12.37
CA LYS A 13 1.34 -1.51 -11.33
C LYS A 13 -0.04 -2.08 -11.62
N ASP A 14 -0.51 -1.98 -12.87
CA ASP A 14 -1.82 -2.46 -13.28
C ASP A 14 -1.89 -4.00 -13.19
N TYR A 15 -0.79 -4.68 -13.51
CA TYR A 15 -0.70 -6.14 -13.34
C TYR A 15 -0.75 -6.53 -11.87
N LEU A 16 0.04 -5.87 -11.01
CA LEU A 16 -0.01 -6.10 -9.55
C LEU A 16 -1.43 -5.86 -9.00
N ALA A 17 -2.09 -4.78 -9.42
CA ALA A 17 -3.47 -4.47 -9.02
C ALA A 17 -4.46 -5.56 -9.47
N SER A 18 -4.29 -6.10 -10.67
CA SER A 18 -5.07 -7.24 -11.17
C SER A 18 -4.87 -8.48 -10.30
N GLU A 19 -3.63 -8.80 -9.94
CA GLU A 19 -3.32 -9.94 -9.08
C GLU A 19 -3.87 -9.76 -7.66
N LEU A 20 -3.79 -8.55 -7.08
CA LEU A 20 -4.44 -8.23 -5.79
C LEU A 20 -5.96 -8.41 -5.87
N THR A 21 -6.57 -8.03 -6.99
CA THR A 21 -8.02 -8.22 -7.21
C THR A 21 -8.39 -9.71 -7.27
N LYS A 22 -7.56 -10.55 -7.89
CA LYS A 22 -7.74 -12.02 -7.88
C LYS A 22 -7.65 -12.62 -6.47
N GLN A 23 -6.90 -11.98 -5.58
CA GLN A 23 -6.82 -12.33 -4.15
C GLN A 23 -7.99 -11.78 -3.31
N GLY A 24 -8.96 -11.10 -3.93
CA GLY A 24 -10.16 -10.59 -3.28
C GLY A 24 -10.06 -9.16 -2.76
N LEU A 25 -8.95 -8.46 -2.97
CA LEU A 25 -8.83 -7.05 -2.58
C LEU A 25 -9.50 -6.15 -3.63
N LYS A 26 -10.07 -5.04 -3.19
CA LYS A 26 -10.77 -4.08 -4.05
C LYS A 26 -9.91 -2.83 -4.26
N GLY A 27 -9.66 -2.48 -5.52
CA GLY A 27 -8.96 -1.26 -5.90
C GLY A 27 -9.85 -0.03 -5.93
N VAL A 28 -9.25 1.11 -5.70
CA VAL A 28 -9.87 2.42 -5.92
C VAL A 28 -9.95 2.68 -7.43
N ILE A 29 -11.07 3.23 -7.87
CA ILE A 29 -11.26 3.73 -9.23
C ILE A 29 -11.23 5.25 -9.15
N SER A 30 -10.13 5.86 -9.58
CA SER A 30 -9.96 7.32 -9.56
C SER A 30 -10.79 8.02 -10.65
N ARG A 31 -11.09 9.28 -10.41
CA ARG A 31 -11.72 10.16 -11.39
C ARG A 31 -10.66 10.84 -12.24
N THR A 32 -10.95 11.05 -13.52
CA THR A 32 -10.02 11.76 -14.41
C THR A 32 -10.75 12.56 -15.49
N THR A 33 -10.15 13.70 -15.86
CA THR A 33 -10.58 14.50 -17.01
C THR A 33 -9.91 14.07 -18.32
N ARG A 34 -8.98 13.10 -18.25
CA ARG A 34 -8.35 12.53 -19.44
C ARG A 34 -9.39 11.84 -20.32
N PRO A 35 -9.34 12.00 -21.64
CA PRO A 35 -10.15 11.19 -22.55
C PRO A 35 -9.89 9.70 -22.37
N ARG A 36 -10.95 8.89 -22.47
CA ARG A 36 -10.83 7.44 -22.47
C ARG A 36 -10.03 6.98 -23.70
N ARG A 37 -9.08 6.05 -23.49
CA ARG A 37 -8.35 5.41 -24.59
C ARG A 37 -9.26 4.41 -25.33
N PRO A 38 -8.98 4.12 -26.62
CA PRO A 38 -9.67 3.03 -27.31
C PRO A 38 -9.52 1.71 -26.54
N ASN A 39 -10.63 0.99 -26.38
CA ASN A 39 -10.68 -0.31 -25.69
C ASN A 39 -10.19 -0.31 -24.23
N GLU A 40 -10.09 0.85 -23.58
CA GLU A 40 -9.71 0.94 -22.17
C GLU A 40 -10.80 0.35 -21.27
N PRO A 41 -10.46 -0.59 -20.35
CA PRO A 41 -11.43 -1.07 -19.37
C PRO A 41 -11.81 0.04 -18.38
N ASP A 42 -12.80 -0.21 -17.53
CA ASP A 42 -13.30 0.76 -16.54
C ASP A 42 -12.32 0.95 -15.36
N THR A 43 -11.11 1.43 -15.66
CA THR A 43 -10.06 1.71 -14.68
C THR A 43 -10.17 3.10 -14.06
N HIS A 44 -10.99 3.97 -14.66
CA HIS A 44 -11.23 5.34 -14.20
C HIS A 44 -12.71 5.73 -14.37
N ILE A 45 -13.16 6.65 -13.53
CA ILE A 45 -14.40 7.38 -13.71
C ILE A 45 -14.06 8.63 -14.54
N PHE A 46 -14.47 8.63 -15.82
CA PHE A 46 -14.19 9.74 -16.73
C PHE A 46 -15.19 10.86 -16.51
N VAL A 47 -14.68 12.06 -16.24
CA VAL A 47 -15.47 13.27 -15.95
C VAL A 47 -15.05 14.42 -16.86
N THR A 48 -15.90 15.44 -17.00
CA THR A 48 -15.53 16.66 -17.73
C THR A 48 -14.67 17.59 -16.86
N LYS A 49 -13.95 18.51 -17.48
CA LYS A 49 -13.17 19.55 -16.72
C LYS A 49 -14.10 20.39 -15.84
N GLU A 50 -15.32 20.68 -16.31
CA GLU A 50 -16.34 21.42 -15.54
C GLU A 50 -16.79 20.62 -14.31
N GLN A 51 -17.06 19.31 -14.46
CA GLN A 51 -17.41 18.44 -13.34
C GLN A 51 -16.28 18.39 -12.33
N ALA A 52 -15.04 18.22 -12.80
CA ALA A 52 -13.86 18.21 -11.93
C ALA A 52 -13.66 19.55 -11.20
N ALA A 53 -13.92 20.69 -11.86
CA ALA A 53 -13.80 22.01 -11.25
C ALA A 53 -14.84 22.28 -10.15
N HIS A 54 -16.03 21.69 -10.27
CA HIS A 54 -17.08 21.81 -9.25
C HIS A 54 -16.91 20.86 -8.07
N GLU A 55 -16.03 19.86 -8.18
CA GLU A 55 -15.76 18.92 -7.08
C GLU A 55 -14.82 19.56 -6.05
N THR A 56 -15.35 19.82 -4.86
CA THR A 56 -14.62 20.49 -3.77
C THR A 56 -14.08 19.53 -2.71
N ASN A 57 -14.48 18.26 -2.75
CA ASN A 57 -14.18 17.27 -1.72
C ASN A 57 -13.08 16.28 -2.15
N LYS A 58 -12.07 16.77 -2.87
CA LYS A 58 -10.95 15.97 -3.34
C LYS A 58 -9.99 15.67 -2.19
N VAL A 59 -9.76 14.40 -1.89
CA VAL A 59 -8.80 13.98 -0.85
C VAL A 59 -7.43 13.59 -1.40
N ALA A 60 -7.36 13.22 -2.69
CA ALA A 60 -6.11 13.15 -3.46
C ALA A 60 -6.32 13.85 -4.79
N TYR A 61 -5.31 14.54 -5.27
CA TYR A 61 -5.34 15.27 -6.52
C TYR A 61 -3.95 15.37 -7.14
N THR A 62 -3.88 15.11 -8.44
CA THR A 62 -2.69 15.34 -9.26
C THR A 62 -3.13 15.81 -10.64
N ASN A 63 -2.37 16.72 -11.25
CA ASN A 63 -2.53 17.11 -12.64
C ASN A 63 -1.36 16.53 -13.45
N ILE A 64 -1.67 15.73 -14.46
CA ILE A 64 -0.69 15.10 -15.35
C ILE A 64 -1.06 15.45 -16.81
N ASN A 65 -0.19 16.14 -17.48
CA ASN A 65 -0.38 16.55 -18.87
C ASN A 65 -1.75 17.23 -19.10
N ASP A 66 -2.05 18.24 -18.28
CA ASP A 66 -3.30 19.03 -18.30
C ASP A 66 -4.58 18.20 -18.07
N ASN A 67 -4.44 17.02 -17.48
CA ASN A 67 -5.55 16.19 -17.05
C ASN A 67 -5.55 16.01 -15.53
N ASP A 68 -6.71 16.21 -14.94
CA ASP A 68 -6.91 16.00 -13.51
C ASP A 68 -7.09 14.50 -13.21
N TYR A 69 -6.47 14.07 -12.11
CA TYR A 69 -6.70 12.77 -11.48
C TYR A 69 -7.00 13.02 -10.01
N TYR A 70 -8.09 12.50 -9.52
CA TYR A 70 -8.49 12.72 -8.13
C TYR A 70 -9.42 11.62 -7.61
N VAL A 71 -9.58 11.60 -6.30
CA VAL A 71 -10.59 10.80 -5.61
C VAL A 71 -11.28 11.64 -4.55
N ILE A 72 -12.51 11.27 -4.23
CA ILE A 72 -13.28 11.79 -3.11
C ILE A 72 -13.40 10.68 -2.04
N PRO A 73 -13.78 10.99 -0.78
CA PRO A 73 -13.87 10.00 0.30
C PRO A 73 -14.73 8.78 -0.05
N GLU A 74 -15.80 8.97 -0.81
CA GLU A 74 -16.71 7.91 -1.23
C GLU A 74 -16.04 6.88 -2.13
N ASP A 75 -15.10 7.30 -2.98
CA ASP A 75 -14.36 6.42 -3.89
C ASP A 75 -13.42 5.47 -3.14
N LEU A 76 -13.04 5.80 -1.89
CA LEU A 76 -12.13 5.06 -1.03
C LEU A 76 -12.85 4.05 -0.12
N ARG A 77 -14.18 4.15 0.00
CA ARG A 77 -14.94 3.29 0.91
C ARG A 77 -14.83 1.82 0.52
N ASP A 78 -14.50 0.96 1.48
CA ASP A 78 -14.33 -0.49 1.31
C ASP A 78 -13.27 -0.88 0.27
N LYS A 79 -12.26 -0.01 0.07
CA LYS A 79 -11.12 -0.24 -0.82
C LYS A 79 -9.86 -0.54 -0.02
N GLN A 80 -9.02 -1.42 -0.56
CA GLN A 80 -7.83 -1.92 0.09
C GLN A 80 -6.55 -1.45 -0.59
N PHE A 81 -6.61 -1.08 -1.88
CA PHE A 81 -5.45 -0.53 -2.58
C PHE A 81 -5.83 0.58 -3.56
N TYR A 82 -4.86 1.44 -3.86
CA TYR A 82 -4.99 2.54 -4.82
C TYR A 82 -3.70 2.72 -5.63
N ILE A 83 -3.80 2.76 -6.97
CA ILE A 83 -2.68 3.13 -7.84
C ILE A 83 -2.62 4.65 -7.90
N ILE A 84 -1.53 5.22 -7.44
CA ILE A 84 -1.37 6.65 -7.25
C ILE A 84 0.09 7.07 -7.52
N ASP A 85 0.32 8.33 -7.84
CA ASP A 85 1.64 8.94 -7.93
C ASP A 85 2.15 9.41 -6.55
N PRO A 86 3.46 9.76 -6.42
CA PRO A 86 4.02 10.18 -5.13
C PRO A 86 3.37 11.43 -4.54
N ILE A 87 3.00 12.41 -5.39
CA ILE A 87 2.38 13.68 -4.96
C ILE A 87 0.97 13.40 -4.45
N GLY A 88 0.20 12.63 -5.22
CA GLY A 88 -1.15 12.23 -4.85
C GLY A 88 -1.17 11.40 -3.57
N ALA A 89 -0.20 10.51 -3.37
CA ALA A 89 -0.07 9.71 -2.15
C ALA A 89 0.17 10.58 -0.91
N LYS A 90 1.05 11.58 -1.02
CA LYS A 90 1.29 12.55 0.05
C LYS A 90 0.02 13.35 0.36
N THR A 91 -0.62 13.91 -0.66
CA THR A 91 -1.87 14.69 -0.51
C THR A 91 -2.98 13.84 0.13
N LEU A 92 -3.12 12.59 -0.29
CA LEU A 92 -4.10 11.66 0.29
C LEU A 92 -3.83 11.43 1.78
N ALA A 93 -2.58 11.16 2.13
CA ALA A 93 -2.20 10.89 3.52
C ALA A 93 -2.43 12.14 4.41
N GLU A 94 -2.09 13.33 3.93
CA GLU A 94 -2.31 14.59 4.64
C GLU A 94 -3.81 14.89 4.86
N ASN A 95 -4.66 14.58 3.86
CA ASN A 95 -6.09 14.81 3.93
C ASN A 95 -6.87 13.72 4.68
N MET A 96 -6.25 12.59 4.97
CA MET A 96 -6.86 11.46 5.68
C MET A 96 -5.98 11.00 6.86
N PRO A 97 -5.75 11.85 7.87
CA PRO A 97 -4.81 11.58 8.96
C PRO A 97 -5.18 10.35 9.81
N ASP A 98 -6.45 10.01 9.87
CA ASP A 98 -6.95 8.85 10.65
C ASP A 98 -6.87 7.52 9.88
N THR A 99 -6.39 7.54 8.64
CA THR A 99 -6.23 6.36 7.81
C THR A 99 -4.75 5.99 7.71
N SER A 100 -4.41 4.75 8.06
CA SER A 100 -3.05 4.23 7.87
C SER A 100 -2.84 3.74 6.44
N PHE A 101 -1.70 4.11 5.87
CA PHE A 101 -1.30 3.73 4.52
C PHE A 101 0.00 2.94 4.53
N ALA A 102 0.13 2.00 3.59
CA ALA A 102 1.38 1.32 3.29
C ALA A 102 1.70 1.48 1.80
N ILE A 103 2.89 1.95 1.47
CA ILE A 103 3.32 2.10 0.09
C ILE A 103 3.84 0.77 -0.44
N ILE A 104 3.44 0.41 -1.65
CA ILE A 104 4.06 -0.61 -2.49
C ILE A 104 4.69 0.11 -3.67
N TYR A 105 6.01 0.27 -3.64
CA TYR A 105 6.73 0.86 -4.74
C TYR A 105 7.16 -0.21 -5.73
N VAL A 106 6.60 -0.17 -6.94
CA VAL A 106 6.93 -1.10 -8.03
C VAL A 106 8.01 -0.47 -8.91
N ALA A 107 9.20 -1.03 -8.85
CA ALA A 107 10.34 -0.64 -9.68
C ALA A 107 10.66 -1.71 -10.73
N THR A 108 11.49 -1.39 -11.68
CA THR A 108 12.14 -2.35 -12.57
C THR A 108 13.56 -1.90 -12.88
N ASN A 109 14.43 -2.87 -13.10
CA ASN A 109 15.80 -2.64 -13.59
C ASN A 109 15.91 -2.82 -15.11
N ASP A 110 14.81 -3.17 -15.78
CA ASP A 110 14.76 -3.39 -17.24
C ASP A 110 13.98 -2.26 -17.92
N ASP A 111 14.69 -1.17 -18.21
CA ASP A 111 14.12 -0.02 -18.94
C ASP A 111 13.71 -0.37 -20.37
N PHE A 112 14.39 -1.33 -21.00
CA PHE A 112 14.03 -1.76 -22.35
C PHE A 112 12.68 -2.47 -22.35
N ALA A 113 12.47 -3.45 -21.46
CA ALA A 113 11.18 -4.10 -21.32
C ALA A 113 10.07 -3.11 -20.94
N ARG A 114 10.36 -2.17 -20.05
CA ARG A 114 9.42 -1.10 -19.66
C ARG A 114 9.02 -0.24 -20.87
N GLN A 115 9.98 0.15 -21.73
CA GLN A 115 9.71 0.89 -22.97
C GLN A 115 8.82 0.10 -23.92
N GLN A 116 9.10 -1.19 -24.12
CA GLN A 116 8.30 -2.04 -25.00
C GLN A 116 6.86 -2.13 -24.50
N HIS A 117 6.63 -2.40 -23.22
CA HIS A 117 5.29 -2.44 -22.63
C HIS A 117 4.54 -1.10 -22.71
N PHE A 118 5.26 0.03 -22.62
CA PHE A 118 4.65 1.34 -22.83
C PHE A 118 4.15 1.49 -24.28
N LEU A 119 4.98 1.19 -25.25
CA LEU A 119 4.67 1.34 -26.67
C LEU A 119 3.53 0.40 -27.10
N GLU A 120 3.53 -0.85 -26.64
CA GLU A 120 2.46 -1.81 -26.86
C GLU A 120 1.12 -1.31 -26.29
N ARG A 121 1.12 -0.79 -25.06
CA ARG A 121 -0.08 -0.24 -24.43
C ARG A 121 -0.64 0.97 -25.16
N GLU A 122 0.21 1.87 -25.62
CA GLU A 122 -0.18 3.07 -26.35
C GLU A 122 -0.50 2.76 -27.84
N GLN A 123 -0.29 1.51 -28.27
CA GLN A 123 -0.42 1.09 -29.68
C GLN A 123 0.35 2.03 -30.63
N SER A 124 1.56 2.37 -30.27
CA SER A 124 2.39 3.37 -30.92
C SER A 124 3.85 2.93 -30.97
N ASP A 125 4.50 3.12 -32.12
CA ASP A 125 5.94 2.91 -32.27
C ASP A 125 6.74 4.19 -31.98
N ASP A 126 6.09 5.25 -31.53
CA ASP A 126 6.69 6.55 -31.30
C ASP A 126 7.49 6.57 -29.98
N GLN A 127 8.78 6.33 -30.10
CA GLN A 127 9.71 6.36 -28.97
C GLN A 127 9.82 7.75 -28.31
N ALA A 128 9.51 8.82 -29.05
CA ALA A 128 9.55 10.16 -28.49
C ALA A 128 8.51 10.35 -27.39
N LYS A 129 7.33 9.72 -27.50
CA LYS A 129 6.30 9.73 -26.46
C LYS A 129 6.75 9.03 -25.18
N TYR A 130 7.51 7.93 -25.33
CA TYR A 130 8.07 7.26 -24.14
C TYR A 130 9.09 8.16 -23.47
N LEU A 131 9.99 8.77 -24.24
CA LEU A 131 11.02 9.65 -23.71
C LEU A 131 10.43 10.88 -23.00
N GLU A 132 9.44 11.53 -23.61
CA GLU A 132 8.71 12.64 -22.98
C GLU A 132 8.10 12.24 -21.65
N ARG A 133 7.44 11.08 -21.62
CA ARG A 133 6.85 10.54 -20.37
C ARG A 133 7.91 10.21 -19.33
N HIS A 134 9.03 9.60 -19.77
CA HIS A 134 10.15 9.26 -18.90
C HIS A 134 10.76 10.51 -18.25
N LEU A 135 11.00 11.57 -19.01
CA LEU A 135 11.53 12.83 -18.49
C LEU A 135 10.58 13.51 -17.52
N SER A 136 9.28 13.53 -17.82
CA SER A 136 8.30 14.09 -16.87
C SER A 136 8.23 13.31 -15.56
N GLU A 137 8.39 11.99 -15.62
CA GLU A 137 8.45 11.13 -14.43
C GLU A 137 9.74 11.31 -13.62
N ASP A 138 10.86 11.66 -14.27
CA ASP A 138 12.11 11.92 -13.55
C ASP A 138 11.99 13.10 -12.61
N GLU A 139 11.27 14.15 -12.99
CA GLU A 139 10.99 15.27 -12.12
C GLU A 139 10.14 14.88 -10.91
N GLU A 140 9.20 13.97 -11.11
CA GLU A 140 8.23 13.56 -10.08
C GLU A 140 8.79 12.49 -9.14
N PHE A 141 9.54 11.52 -9.67
CA PHE A 141 9.90 10.29 -8.95
C PHE A 141 11.32 10.30 -8.37
N THR A 142 12.23 11.11 -8.90
CA THR A 142 13.67 11.03 -8.54
C THR A 142 13.91 11.21 -7.05
N ASP A 143 13.31 12.21 -6.41
CA ASP A 143 13.47 12.43 -4.96
C ASP A 143 12.90 11.26 -4.15
N PHE A 144 11.71 10.78 -4.51
CA PHE A 144 11.06 9.67 -3.84
C PHE A 144 11.86 8.37 -3.96
N GLU A 145 12.37 8.05 -5.16
CA GLU A 145 13.22 6.88 -5.40
C GLU A 145 14.56 6.96 -4.65
N MET A 146 15.14 8.16 -4.58
CA MET A 146 16.35 8.38 -3.82
C MET A 146 16.11 8.09 -2.33
N LYS A 147 15.01 8.59 -1.77
CA LYS A 147 14.64 8.34 -0.37
C LYS A 147 14.41 6.84 -0.10
N ILE A 148 13.73 6.12 -0.99
CA ILE A 148 13.55 4.65 -0.86
C ILE A 148 14.91 3.92 -0.83
N LYS A 149 15.89 4.39 -1.59
CA LYS A 149 17.21 3.73 -1.70
C LYS A 149 18.17 4.08 -0.57
N THR A 150 18.02 5.25 0.05
CA THR A 150 19.02 5.80 0.97
C THR A 150 18.55 5.92 2.41
N CYS A 151 17.26 5.92 2.68
CA CYS A 151 16.72 6.05 4.03
C CYS A 151 16.43 4.68 4.63
N ASP A 152 16.94 4.44 5.83
CA ASP A 152 16.75 3.19 6.57
C ASP A 152 15.41 3.14 7.33
N THR A 153 14.77 4.30 7.54
CA THR A 153 13.50 4.41 8.28
C THR A 153 12.51 5.28 7.53
N ILE A 154 11.22 5.10 7.82
CA ILE A 154 10.13 5.90 7.23
C ILE A 154 10.23 7.36 7.65
N GLU A 155 10.62 7.63 8.89
CA GLU A 155 10.82 8.98 9.40
C GLU A 155 11.89 9.73 8.61
N ALA A 156 12.98 9.06 8.24
CA ALA A 156 14.04 9.64 7.41
C ALA A 156 13.59 9.95 5.98
N MET A 157 12.53 9.31 5.50
CA MET A 157 11.94 9.61 4.19
C MET A 157 11.08 10.87 4.19
N GLU A 158 10.79 11.45 5.35
CA GLU A 158 9.94 12.64 5.52
C GLU A 158 8.55 12.48 4.90
N LEU A 159 7.98 11.28 5.01
CA LEU A 159 6.61 10.98 4.58
C LEU A 159 5.61 11.35 5.70
N PRO A 160 4.34 11.57 5.37
CA PRO A 160 3.29 11.76 6.37
C PRO A 160 3.27 10.60 7.39
N ASN A 161 3.06 10.91 8.67
CA ASN A 161 3.17 9.96 9.79
C ASN A 161 2.21 8.76 9.71
N ASN A 162 1.14 8.88 8.94
CA ASN A 162 0.19 7.80 8.71
C ASN A 162 0.56 6.88 7.53
N ILE A 163 1.69 7.14 6.87
CA ILE A 163 2.35 6.18 5.99
C ILE A 163 3.26 5.32 6.87
N VAL A 164 2.79 4.14 7.23
CA VAL A 164 3.41 3.30 8.26
C VAL A 164 4.43 2.30 7.68
N ARG A 165 4.46 2.11 6.35
CA ARG A 165 5.36 1.15 5.70
C ARG A 165 5.60 1.51 4.24
N VAL A 166 6.82 1.27 3.76
CA VAL A 166 7.19 1.30 2.35
C VAL A 166 7.79 -0.05 1.96
N ASN A 167 7.20 -0.68 0.94
CA ASN A 167 7.66 -1.96 0.40
C ASN A 167 8.17 -1.74 -1.01
N LEU A 168 9.38 -2.20 -1.31
CA LEU A 168 9.93 -2.20 -2.66
C LEU A 168 9.66 -3.56 -3.32
N VAL A 169 9.07 -3.53 -4.50
CA VAL A 169 8.89 -4.70 -5.38
C VAL A 169 9.63 -4.44 -6.67
N VAL A 170 10.62 -5.25 -6.97
CA VAL A 170 11.34 -5.17 -8.24
C VAL A 170 10.69 -6.13 -9.24
N ASN A 171 10.07 -5.58 -10.26
CA ASN A 171 9.45 -6.34 -11.34
C ASN A 171 10.50 -6.67 -12.41
N ASP A 172 10.71 -7.95 -12.65
CA ASP A 172 11.56 -8.51 -13.70
C ASP A 172 10.76 -8.92 -14.95
N PHE A 173 9.49 -8.48 -15.01
CA PHE A 173 8.52 -8.82 -16.04
C PHE A 173 8.19 -10.32 -16.17
N GLN A 174 8.54 -11.13 -15.15
CA GLN A 174 8.02 -12.49 -15.05
C GLN A 174 6.67 -12.45 -14.31
N PRO A 175 5.63 -13.11 -14.83
CA PRO A 175 4.29 -13.06 -14.22
C PRO A 175 4.27 -13.51 -12.74
N GLU A 176 5.13 -14.45 -12.38
CA GLU A 176 5.22 -15.03 -11.04
C GLU A 176 5.70 -14.03 -10.00
N THR A 177 6.55 -13.07 -10.38
CA THR A 177 7.12 -12.08 -9.44
C THR A 177 6.03 -11.20 -8.84
N LEU A 178 5.20 -10.59 -9.66
CA LEU A 178 4.10 -9.75 -9.19
C LEU A 178 2.94 -10.56 -8.61
N ALA A 179 2.67 -11.77 -9.11
CA ALA A 179 1.65 -12.65 -8.54
C ALA A 179 2.03 -13.09 -7.11
N THR A 180 3.30 -13.43 -6.89
CA THR A 180 3.82 -13.76 -5.55
C THR A 180 3.74 -12.55 -4.62
N ALA A 181 4.15 -11.37 -5.09
CA ALA A 181 4.04 -10.13 -4.32
C ALA A 181 2.58 -9.85 -3.93
N ALA A 182 1.64 -9.96 -4.85
CA ALA A 182 0.21 -9.77 -4.59
C ALA A 182 -0.32 -10.74 -3.53
N SER A 183 0.07 -12.02 -3.60
CA SER A 183 -0.34 -13.02 -2.60
C SER A 183 0.19 -12.69 -1.21
N ASN A 184 1.44 -12.22 -1.12
CA ASN A 184 2.02 -11.80 0.15
C ASN A 184 1.29 -10.57 0.73
N PHE A 185 1.00 -9.56 -0.09
CA PHE A 185 0.27 -8.37 0.37
C PHE A 185 -1.17 -8.68 0.76
N ALA A 186 -1.86 -9.56 0.04
CA ALA A 186 -3.20 -9.99 0.41
C ALA A 186 -3.21 -10.75 1.75
N TYR A 187 -2.22 -11.61 1.97
CA TYR A 187 -2.04 -12.30 3.24
C TYR A 187 -1.78 -11.31 4.38
N ASP A 188 -0.87 -10.34 4.16
CA ASP A 188 -0.58 -9.28 5.13
C ASP A 188 -1.81 -8.47 5.50
N TYR A 189 -2.60 -8.08 4.49
CA TYR A 189 -3.83 -7.34 4.72
C TYR A 189 -4.81 -8.12 5.59
N ALA A 190 -5.06 -9.37 5.25
CA ALA A 190 -5.95 -10.24 6.01
C ALA A 190 -5.45 -10.47 7.44
N PHE A 191 -4.12 -10.64 7.60
CA PHE A 191 -3.49 -10.80 8.91
C PHE A 191 -3.68 -9.55 9.78
N ASN A 192 -3.35 -8.36 9.26
CA ASN A 192 -3.47 -7.11 10.01
C ASN A 192 -4.94 -6.81 10.37
N LEU A 193 -5.89 -7.11 9.47
CA LEU A 193 -7.32 -6.96 9.74
C LEU A 193 -7.77 -7.88 10.89
N ASN A 194 -7.37 -9.16 10.85
CA ASN A 194 -7.72 -10.12 11.89
C ASN A 194 -7.09 -9.75 13.24
N LEU A 195 -5.85 -9.28 13.24
CA LEU A 195 -5.19 -8.80 14.46
C LEU A 195 -5.91 -7.59 15.04
N GLU A 196 -6.32 -6.64 14.21
CA GLU A 196 -7.07 -5.46 14.64
C GLU A 196 -8.43 -5.85 15.25
N LEU A 197 -9.14 -6.79 14.64
CA LEU A 197 -10.40 -7.29 15.16
C LEU A 197 -10.22 -8.01 16.51
N LEU A 198 -9.22 -8.88 16.63
CA LEU A 198 -8.89 -9.57 17.87
C LEU A 198 -8.52 -8.61 19.01
N VAL A 199 -7.74 -7.59 18.68
CA VAL A 199 -7.36 -6.55 19.65
C VAL A 199 -8.57 -5.75 20.11
N ARG A 200 -9.47 -5.34 19.19
CA ARG A 200 -10.71 -4.64 19.53
C ARG A 200 -11.60 -5.51 20.45
N GLU A 201 -11.81 -6.76 20.07
CA GLU A 201 -12.60 -7.70 20.87
C GLU A 201 -12.00 -7.90 22.27
N ALA A 202 -10.67 -8.02 22.36
CA ALA A 202 -9.98 -8.15 23.63
C ALA A 202 -10.08 -6.87 24.51
N ILE A 203 -10.10 -5.68 23.90
CA ILE A 203 -10.32 -4.40 24.60
C ILE A 203 -11.77 -4.33 25.11
N GLU A 204 -12.77 -4.68 24.27
CA GLU A 204 -14.19 -4.66 24.63
C GLU A 204 -14.52 -5.60 25.80
N HIS A 205 -13.76 -6.68 25.94
CA HIS A 205 -13.89 -7.63 27.04
C HIS A 205 -12.96 -7.36 28.22
N ASP A 206 -12.34 -6.16 28.32
CA ASP A 206 -11.38 -5.79 29.36
C ASP A 206 -10.16 -6.75 29.50
N LEU A 207 -9.86 -7.51 28.43
CA LEU A 207 -8.72 -8.42 28.39
C LEU A 207 -7.41 -7.72 28.03
N LEU A 208 -7.51 -6.57 27.35
CA LEU A 208 -6.36 -5.77 26.91
C LEU A 208 -6.54 -4.30 27.30
N LYS A 209 -5.46 -3.65 27.75
CA LYS A 209 -5.37 -2.20 27.90
C LYS A 209 -4.30 -1.67 26.96
N VAL A 210 -4.57 -0.54 26.33
CA VAL A 210 -3.60 0.14 25.48
C VAL A 210 -2.42 0.61 26.35
N ASN A 211 -1.23 0.12 26.05
CA ASN A 211 0.02 0.65 26.60
C ASN A 211 0.81 1.30 25.46
N GLU A 212 0.81 2.63 25.45
CA GLU A 212 1.41 3.45 24.39
C GLU A 212 2.94 3.27 24.23
N HIS A 213 3.59 2.53 25.14
CA HIS A 213 5.05 2.45 25.23
C HIS A 213 5.62 1.04 25.00
N ALA A 214 4.78 0.04 24.75
CA ALA A 214 5.28 -1.31 24.55
C ALA A 214 4.96 -1.82 23.13
N LEU A 215 5.96 -2.44 22.50
CA LEU A 215 5.86 -3.03 21.16
C LEU A 215 6.21 -4.52 21.22
N ILE A 216 5.42 -5.39 20.57
CA ILE A 216 5.80 -6.78 20.34
C ILE A 216 6.47 -6.90 18.96
N ALA A 217 7.60 -7.58 18.91
CA ALA A 217 8.19 -8.01 17.66
C ALA A 217 7.48 -9.30 17.19
N VAL A 218 6.78 -9.20 16.08
CA VAL A 218 6.13 -10.34 15.44
C VAL A 218 6.92 -10.71 14.20
N LYS A 219 7.40 -11.97 14.14
CA LYS A 219 8.16 -12.46 12.98
C LYS A 219 7.29 -13.31 12.09
N ARG A 220 7.09 -12.90 10.84
CA ARG A 220 6.34 -13.67 9.86
C ARG A 220 7.12 -14.92 9.40
N LYS A 221 6.43 -16.05 9.26
CA LYS A 221 7.05 -17.29 8.76
C LYS A 221 7.40 -17.24 7.27
N SER A 222 6.70 -16.41 6.50
CA SER A 222 6.82 -16.37 5.04
C SER A 222 8.08 -15.68 4.53
N ASP A 223 8.56 -14.65 5.23
CA ASP A 223 9.67 -13.80 4.78
C ASP A 223 10.71 -13.50 5.86
N LEU A 224 10.50 -14.02 7.08
CA LEU A 224 11.35 -13.79 8.25
C LEU A 224 11.47 -12.31 8.67
N GLN A 225 10.65 -11.41 8.12
CA GLN A 225 10.65 -10.02 8.52
C GLN A 225 10.04 -9.86 9.91
N THR A 226 10.65 -9.00 10.71
CA THR A 226 10.17 -8.67 12.05
C THR A 226 9.35 -7.39 11.96
N GLU A 227 8.07 -7.47 12.31
CA GLU A 227 7.21 -6.31 12.48
C GLU A 227 7.08 -5.97 13.97
N PHE A 228 7.13 -4.68 14.28
CA PHE A 228 6.84 -4.19 15.62
C PHE A 228 5.38 -3.76 15.67
N VAL A 229 4.58 -4.48 16.43
CA VAL A 229 3.16 -4.18 16.62
C VAL A 229 3.00 -3.55 18.00
N PRO A 230 2.22 -2.43 18.14
CA PRO A 230 1.94 -1.88 19.47
C PRO A 230 1.33 -2.95 20.37
N ILE A 231 1.93 -3.13 21.55
CA ILE A 231 1.35 -4.00 22.56
C ILE A 231 0.26 -3.23 23.28
N TYR A 232 -0.90 -3.78 23.20
CA TYR A 232 -1.92 -3.52 24.19
C TYR A 232 -1.54 -4.33 25.44
N THR A 233 -1.29 -3.65 26.55
CA THR A 233 -0.94 -4.35 27.80
C THR A 233 -2.12 -5.24 28.17
N VAL A 234 -1.86 -6.53 28.22
CA VAL A 234 -2.82 -7.50 28.73
C VAL A 234 -3.16 -7.10 30.17
N THR A 235 -4.44 -7.03 30.53
CA THR A 235 -4.83 -6.69 31.90
C THR A 235 -4.23 -7.67 32.89
N ALA A 236 -4.04 -7.23 34.14
CA ALA A 236 -3.40 -8.00 35.21
C ALA A 236 -3.93 -9.45 35.32
N THR A 237 -5.18 -9.70 35.00
CA THR A 237 -5.79 -11.05 35.06
C THR A 237 -5.16 -12.07 34.07
N LEU A 238 -4.61 -11.62 32.95
CA LEU A 238 -3.87 -12.49 32.03
C LEU A 238 -2.36 -12.48 32.35
N PHE A 239 -1.83 -11.38 32.91
CA PHE A 239 -0.45 -11.30 33.39
C PHE A 239 -0.22 -12.13 34.64
N ASP A 240 -1.21 -12.23 35.53
CA ASP A 240 -1.16 -13.12 36.70
C ASP A 240 -1.16 -14.62 36.33
N ASN A 241 -1.40 -14.93 35.04
CA ASN A 241 -1.30 -16.28 34.51
C ASN A 241 -0.40 -16.35 33.25
N PRO A 242 0.93 -16.44 33.40
CA PRO A 242 1.85 -16.55 32.29
C PRO A 242 1.56 -17.71 31.32
N LYS A 243 0.92 -18.78 31.82
CA LYS A 243 0.53 -19.92 30.97
C LYS A 243 -0.65 -19.57 30.04
N ALA A 244 -1.62 -18.77 30.53
CA ALA A 244 -2.75 -18.33 29.70
C ALA A 244 -2.29 -17.36 28.63
N LEU A 245 -1.37 -16.44 28.94
CA LEU A 245 -0.76 -15.55 27.97
C LEU A 245 0.02 -16.33 26.89
N ARG A 246 0.84 -17.31 27.30
CA ARG A 246 1.60 -18.16 26.36
C ARG A 246 0.68 -19.04 25.51
N ALA A 247 -0.46 -19.49 26.03
CA ALA A 247 -1.46 -20.22 25.26
C ALA A 247 -2.12 -19.32 24.24
N PHE A 248 -2.61 -18.14 24.64
CA PHE A 248 -3.19 -17.14 23.77
C PHE A 248 -2.23 -16.73 22.64
N MET A 249 -0.97 -16.41 22.97
CA MET A 249 0.04 -16.05 21.95
C MET A 249 0.37 -17.23 21.03
N ARG A 250 0.34 -18.47 21.53
CA ARG A 250 0.57 -19.67 20.71
C ARG A 250 -0.58 -19.93 19.76
N ASP A 251 -1.83 -19.75 20.24
CA ASP A 251 -3.03 -19.96 19.45
C ASP A 251 -3.13 -18.88 18.36
N MET A 252 -2.85 -17.62 18.68
CA MET A 252 -2.68 -16.55 17.69
C MET A 252 -1.58 -16.87 16.67
N ALA A 253 -0.41 -17.33 17.13
CA ALA A 253 0.67 -17.69 16.24
C ALA A 253 0.34 -18.87 15.34
N HIS A 254 -0.45 -19.83 15.84
CA HIS A 254 -0.89 -21.00 15.09
C HIS A 254 -1.96 -20.64 14.05
N GLU A 255 -2.97 -19.87 14.42
CA GLU A 255 -4.05 -19.44 13.52
C GLU A 255 -3.53 -18.52 12.40
N HIS A 256 -2.60 -17.63 12.74
CA HIS A 256 -2.08 -16.62 11.81
C HIS A 256 -0.71 -16.98 11.21
N ARG A 257 -0.19 -18.20 11.42
CA ARG A 257 1.13 -18.66 10.95
C ARG A 257 2.30 -17.73 11.35
N ILE A 258 2.21 -17.11 12.51
CA ILE A 258 3.23 -16.22 13.05
C ILE A 258 4.18 -17.00 13.96
N THR A 259 5.45 -16.66 13.95
CA THR A 259 6.41 -17.14 14.95
C THR A 259 6.57 -16.04 16.00
N THR A 260 6.04 -16.26 17.20
CA THR A 260 6.33 -15.39 18.35
C THR A 260 7.77 -15.60 18.80
N MET A 261 8.51 -14.52 19.03
CA MET A 261 9.76 -14.65 19.77
C MET A 261 9.44 -15.03 21.22
N PRO A 262 10.20 -15.96 21.83
CA PRO A 262 10.04 -16.22 23.25
C PRO A 262 10.34 -14.90 23.99
N VAL A 263 9.43 -14.49 24.85
CA VAL A 263 9.72 -13.45 25.85
C VAL A 263 10.85 -14.02 26.70
N ALA A 264 11.98 -13.32 26.78
CA ALA A 264 13.08 -13.75 27.63
C ALA A 264 12.53 -13.89 29.04
N ASP A 265 12.76 -15.06 29.63
CA ASP A 265 12.49 -15.28 31.06
C ASP A 265 13.47 -14.36 31.83
N GLU A 266 12.98 -13.33 32.52
CA GLU A 266 13.68 -12.66 33.60
C GLU A 266 13.71 -13.54 34.84
#